data_cf65ec933f382e0c02081a21d2ce621d
#
_entry.id   cf65ec933f382e0c02081a21d2ce621d
#
_cell.length_a   1.000
_cell.length_b   1.000
_cell.length_c   1.000
_cell.angle_alpha   90.00
_cell.angle_beta   90.00
_cell.angle_gamma   90.00
#
_symmetry.space_group_name_H-M   'P 1'
#
loop_
_entity.id
_entity.type
_entity.pdbx_description
1 polymer ?
#
loop_
_entity_poly.entity_id
_entity_poly.type
_entity_poly.pdbx_seq_one_letter_code
_entity_poly.pdbx_strand_id
1 'polypeptide(L)'
;MQIKFKRLSEKAVQPIRATVGSAGFDLTSTHVTTEVSECGQLILVYHTDLAVEIPEGYMGLVFPRSSISKKSMRLCNSVGVIDSDYRGEITCKFTVTTDVIPSLYKEGERCAQLVIVPFMAADFIEAEELSETERGDGGYGSTDKQSAPNAPAGSSEDKSELINQKGAPEGSGGEENIPEQAQ
;
A
#
# COMPACT_ATOMS: atom_id res chain seq x y z
N MET A 1 -22.93 -5.58 15.31
CA MET A 1 -22.93 -6.28 14.01
C MET A 1 -22.17 -7.59 14.17
N GLN A 2 -22.63 -8.67 13.57
CA GLN A 2 -21.95 -9.95 13.51
C GLN A 2 -21.55 -10.23 12.05
N ILE A 3 -20.29 -10.62 11.85
CA ILE A 3 -19.76 -11.05 10.55
C ILE A 3 -19.53 -12.55 10.64
N LYS A 4 -20.15 -13.32 9.76
CA LYS A 4 -19.88 -14.75 9.67
C LYS A 4 -18.58 -14.95 8.90
N PHE A 5 -17.80 -15.95 9.29
CA PHE A 5 -16.62 -16.36 8.57
C PHE A 5 -16.55 -17.88 8.48
N LYS A 6 -15.90 -18.36 7.43
CA LYS A 6 -15.60 -19.77 7.20
C LYS A 6 -14.10 -19.97 7.18
N ARG A 7 -13.61 -20.98 7.89
CA ARG A 7 -12.25 -21.48 7.77
C ARG A 7 -12.19 -22.40 6.54
N LEU A 8 -11.24 -22.15 5.66
CA LEU A 8 -11.00 -22.98 4.47
C LEU A 8 -9.95 -24.06 4.75
N SER A 9 -9.18 -23.89 5.85
CA SER A 9 -8.26 -24.92 6.38
C SER A 9 -8.25 -24.87 7.92
N GLU A 10 -7.66 -25.90 8.52
CA GLU A 10 -7.45 -25.98 9.98
C GLU A 10 -6.44 -24.92 10.48
N LYS A 11 -5.55 -24.43 9.60
CA LYS A 11 -4.56 -23.38 9.92
C LYS A 11 -5.18 -21.99 10.01
N ALA A 12 -6.39 -21.78 9.47
CA ALA A 12 -7.04 -20.49 9.45
C ALA A 12 -7.26 -19.94 10.86
N VAL A 13 -6.87 -18.69 11.08
CA VAL A 13 -6.99 -18.01 12.36
C VAL A 13 -8.16 -17.03 12.30
N GLN A 14 -9.07 -17.11 13.28
CA GLN A 14 -10.19 -16.16 13.38
C GLN A 14 -9.67 -14.72 13.42
N PRO A 15 -10.23 -13.79 12.61
CA PRO A 15 -9.89 -12.36 12.70
C PRO A 15 -10.21 -11.81 14.10
N ILE A 16 -9.25 -11.13 14.71
CA ILE A 16 -9.40 -10.57 16.05
C ILE A 16 -9.07 -9.08 16.08
N ARG A 17 -9.74 -8.35 16.97
CA ARG A 17 -9.34 -7.00 17.35
C ARG A 17 -8.36 -7.07 18.50
N ALA A 18 -7.26 -6.33 18.43
CA ALA A 18 -6.25 -6.30 19.48
C ALA A 18 -6.81 -5.69 20.79
N THR A 19 -7.69 -4.70 20.69
CA THR A 19 -8.37 -4.03 21.82
C THR A 19 -9.82 -3.76 21.46
N VAL A 20 -10.64 -3.42 22.46
CA VAL A 20 -12.05 -3.03 22.25
C VAL A 20 -12.17 -1.82 21.32
N GLY A 21 -11.22 -0.88 21.38
CA GLY A 21 -11.20 0.33 20.55
C GLY A 21 -10.56 0.14 19.18
N SER A 22 -10.01 -1.04 18.86
CA SER A 22 -9.44 -1.29 17.53
C SER A 22 -10.53 -1.31 16.45
N ALA A 23 -10.35 -0.54 15.38
CA ALA A 23 -11.26 -0.53 14.23
C ALA A 23 -11.05 -1.76 13.33
N GLY A 24 -9.80 -2.20 13.17
CA GLY A 24 -9.43 -3.31 12.29
C GLY A 24 -9.37 -4.66 13.01
N PHE A 25 -9.72 -5.70 12.27
CA PHE A 25 -9.53 -7.10 12.65
C PHE A 25 -8.25 -7.61 11.99
N ASP A 26 -7.30 -8.06 12.80
CA ASP A 26 -6.03 -8.61 12.30
C ASP A 26 -6.28 -9.87 11.46
N LEU A 27 -5.64 -9.93 10.29
CA LEU A 27 -5.60 -11.07 9.38
C LEU A 27 -4.23 -11.75 9.51
N THR A 28 -4.25 -13.04 9.84
CA THR A 28 -3.05 -13.86 10.01
C THR A 28 -2.81 -14.69 8.76
N SER A 29 -1.57 -14.69 8.26
CA SER A 29 -1.17 -15.52 7.13
C SER A 29 -1.02 -16.98 7.56
N THR A 30 -1.60 -17.90 6.81
CA THR A 30 -1.46 -19.35 6.99
C THR A 30 -0.32 -19.93 6.16
N HIS A 31 -0.08 -19.35 4.98
CA HIS A 31 1.03 -19.66 4.08
C HIS A 31 1.25 -18.52 3.08
N VAL A 32 2.36 -18.58 2.38
CA VAL A 32 2.74 -17.57 1.38
C VAL A 32 3.06 -18.26 0.07
N THR A 33 2.48 -17.77 -1.01
CA THR A 33 2.83 -18.15 -2.38
C THR A 33 3.41 -16.97 -3.14
N THR A 34 3.94 -17.21 -4.33
CA THR A 34 4.52 -16.18 -5.18
C THR A 34 3.85 -16.18 -6.54
N GLU A 35 3.66 -14.99 -7.08
CA GLU A 35 3.20 -14.75 -8.45
C GLU A 35 4.16 -13.77 -9.13
N VAL A 36 4.15 -13.77 -10.45
CA VAL A 36 4.84 -12.74 -11.24
C VAL A 36 3.78 -11.94 -11.98
N SER A 37 3.79 -10.63 -11.80
CA SER A 37 2.88 -9.74 -12.52
C SER A 37 3.21 -9.68 -14.01
N GLU A 38 2.31 -9.18 -14.83
CA GLU A 38 2.51 -9.00 -16.28
C GLU A 38 3.74 -8.12 -16.61
N CYS A 39 4.08 -7.19 -15.73
CA CYS A 39 5.28 -6.36 -15.85
C CYS A 39 6.55 -7.00 -15.25
N GLY A 40 6.51 -8.30 -14.89
CA GLY A 40 7.65 -9.06 -14.37
C GLY A 40 7.96 -8.82 -12.89
N GLN A 41 7.10 -8.12 -12.14
CA GLN A 41 7.32 -7.86 -10.71
C GLN A 41 6.91 -9.06 -9.86
N LEU A 42 7.78 -9.44 -8.91
CA LEU A 42 7.47 -10.48 -7.92
C LEU A 42 6.41 -10.00 -6.93
N ILE A 43 5.35 -10.79 -6.80
CA ILE A 43 4.25 -10.58 -5.87
C ILE A 43 4.25 -11.71 -4.84
N LEU A 44 4.19 -11.35 -3.57
CA LEU A 44 3.99 -12.27 -2.45
C LEU A 44 2.50 -12.31 -2.12
N VAL A 45 1.90 -13.49 -2.18
CA VAL A 45 0.49 -13.71 -1.86
C VAL A 45 0.39 -14.33 -0.48
N TYR A 46 -0.12 -13.59 0.48
CA TYR A 46 -0.37 -14.06 1.84
C TYR A 46 -1.79 -14.59 1.92
N HIS A 47 -1.91 -15.88 2.11
CA HIS A 47 -3.17 -16.59 2.26
C HIS A 47 -3.63 -16.53 3.71
N THR A 48 -4.91 -16.29 3.94
CA THR A 48 -5.52 -16.31 5.29
C THR A 48 -6.32 -17.57 5.54
N ASP A 49 -6.66 -18.32 4.49
CA ASP A 49 -7.61 -19.44 4.51
C ASP A 49 -8.96 -19.06 5.15
N LEU A 50 -9.38 -17.80 4.97
CA LEU A 50 -10.64 -17.28 5.49
C LEU A 50 -11.52 -16.78 4.36
N ALA A 51 -12.80 -17.14 4.39
CA ALA A 51 -13.87 -16.49 3.65
C ALA A 51 -14.82 -15.81 4.64
N VAL A 52 -15.40 -14.68 4.26
CA VAL A 52 -16.31 -13.89 5.11
C VAL A 52 -17.63 -13.66 4.42
N GLU A 53 -18.69 -13.49 5.23
CA GLU A 53 -20.00 -13.05 4.76
C GLU A 53 -20.29 -11.68 5.38
N ILE A 54 -20.05 -10.63 4.59
CA ILE A 54 -20.29 -9.24 4.97
C ILE A 54 -21.78 -8.94 4.68
N PRO A 55 -22.54 -8.33 5.61
CA PRO A 55 -23.91 -7.95 5.35
C PRO A 55 -24.05 -6.93 4.21
N GLU A 56 -25.16 -6.97 3.49
CA GLU A 56 -25.52 -5.98 2.48
C GLU A 56 -25.48 -4.56 3.07
N GLY A 57 -25.04 -3.58 2.26
CA GLY A 57 -24.81 -2.20 2.69
C GLY A 57 -23.47 -1.98 3.41
N TYR A 58 -22.64 -3.04 3.54
CA TYR A 58 -21.31 -2.95 4.12
C TYR A 58 -20.27 -3.58 3.18
N MET A 59 -19.06 -3.09 3.26
CA MET A 59 -17.89 -3.65 2.59
C MET A 59 -16.76 -3.87 3.57
N GLY A 60 -15.82 -4.75 3.22
CA GLY A 60 -14.57 -4.93 3.91
C GLY A 60 -13.46 -4.14 3.24
N LEU A 61 -12.64 -3.45 4.01
CA LEU A 61 -11.43 -2.81 3.54
C LEU A 61 -10.22 -3.48 4.16
N VAL A 62 -9.35 -4.04 3.31
CA VAL A 62 -8.09 -4.64 3.73
C VAL A 62 -6.99 -3.60 3.66
N PHE A 63 -6.42 -3.28 4.81
CA PHE A 63 -5.31 -2.35 4.97
C PHE A 63 -4.04 -3.06 5.41
N PRO A 64 -2.85 -2.50 5.09
CA PRO A 64 -1.65 -2.86 5.81
C PRO A 64 -1.81 -2.54 7.30
N ARG A 65 -1.08 -3.27 8.15
CA ARG A 65 -0.93 -2.91 9.57
C ARG A 65 0.16 -1.86 9.73
N SER A 66 0.18 -1.13 10.83
CA SER A 66 1.22 -0.13 11.13
C SER A 66 2.64 -0.72 11.10
N SER A 67 2.79 -2.02 11.39
CA SER A 67 4.07 -2.75 11.31
C SER A 67 4.64 -2.83 9.89
N ILE A 68 3.88 -2.49 8.85
CA ILE A 68 4.36 -2.43 7.47
C ILE A 68 5.54 -1.44 7.32
N SER A 69 5.58 -0.39 8.17
CA SER A 69 6.69 0.57 8.19
C SER A 69 8.06 -0.06 8.50
N LYS A 70 8.06 -1.28 9.06
CA LYS A 70 9.27 -2.06 9.38
C LYS A 70 9.52 -3.20 8.38
N LYS A 71 8.74 -3.25 7.32
CA LYS A 71 8.79 -4.30 6.30
C LYS A 71 9.22 -3.70 4.96
N SER A 72 9.91 -4.50 4.16
CA SER A 72 10.38 -4.12 2.81
C SER A 72 9.34 -4.48 1.76
N MET A 73 8.07 -4.12 1.99
CA MET A 73 6.96 -4.49 1.13
C MET A 73 5.80 -3.49 1.23
N ARG A 74 4.96 -3.47 0.22
CA ARG A 74 3.74 -2.67 0.18
C ARG A 74 2.58 -3.51 -0.39
N LEU A 75 1.35 -3.23 0.07
CA LEU A 75 0.15 -3.85 -0.48
C LEU A 75 -0.03 -3.39 -1.95
N CYS A 76 -0.22 -4.35 -2.87
CA CYS A 76 -0.24 -4.08 -4.32
C CYS A 76 -1.35 -3.10 -4.73
N ASN A 77 -2.52 -3.23 -4.13
CA ASN A 77 -3.72 -2.42 -4.43
C ASN A 77 -3.94 -1.27 -3.45
N SER A 78 -2.94 -0.93 -2.61
CA SER A 78 -3.02 0.07 -1.55
C SER A 78 -4.08 -0.22 -0.50
N VAL A 79 -5.33 -0.47 -0.91
CA VAL A 79 -6.46 -0.93 -0.09
C VAL A 79 -7.22 -2.00 -0.88
N GLY A 80 -7.42 -3.17 -0.27
CA GLY A 80 -8.26 -4.22 -0.83
C GLY A 80 -9.72 -3.95 -0.51
N VAL A 81 -10.61 -4.06 -1.49
CA VAL A 81 -12.07 -3.99 -1.28
C VAL A 81 -12.62 -5.40 -1.30
N ILE A 82 -13.39 -5.76 -0.28
CA ILE A 82 -14.11 -7.02 -0.15
C ILE A 82 -15.61 -6.71 -0.21
N ASP A 83 -16.23 -7.10 -1.29
CA ASP A 83 -17.64 -6.87 -1.55
C ASP A 83 -18.52 -7.73 -0.63
N SER A 84 -19.75 -7.29 -0.36
CA SER A 84 -20.68 -8.02 0.51
C SER A 84 -21.08 -9.38 -0.04
N ASP A 85 -21.05 -9.57 -1.36
CA ASP A 85 -21.36 -10.81 -2.05
C ASP A 85 -20.13 -11.70 -2.37
N TYR A 86 -18.91 -11.23 -2.05
CA TYR A 86 -17.71 -12.04 -2.21
C TYR A 86 -17.67 -13.17 -1.18
N ARG A 87 -17.39 -14.40 -1.64
CA ARG A 87 -17.32 -15.62 -0.80
C ARG A 87 -16.00 -16.38 -0.96
N GLY A 88 -15.06 -15.80 -1.72
CA GLY A 88 -13.73 -16.38 -1.88
C GLY A 88 -12.83 -16.14 -0.67
N GLU A 89 -11.63 -16.70 -0.74
CA GLU A 89 -10.60 -16.47 0.25
C GLU A 89 -10.14 -15.00 0.26
N ILE A 90 -9.95 -14.43 1.45
CA ILE A 90 -9.25 -13.15 1.61
C ILE A 90 -7.74 -13.41 1.52
N THR A 91 -7.12 -12.94 0.44
CA THR A 91 -5.67 -12.95 0.26
C THR A 91 -5.12 -11.53 0.27
N CYS A 92 -3.88 -11.38 0.71
CA CYS A 92 -3.19 -10.08 0.73
C CYS A 92 -1.95 -10.15 -0.18
N LYS A 93 -1.96 -9.39 -1.28
CA LYS A 93 -0.86 -9.38 -2.25
C LYS A 93 0.07 -8.19 -1.98
N PHE A 94 1.36 -8.48 -1.85
CA PHE A 94 2.39 -7.48 -1.59
C PHE A 94 3.50 -7.53 -2.62
N THR A 95 4.01 -6.36 -3.01
CA THR A 95 5.26 -6.22 -3.76
C THR A 95 6.42 -5.95 -2.81
N VAL A 96 7.60 -6.49 -3.11
CA VAL A 96 8.84 -6.17 -2.40
C VAL A 96 9.38 -4.82 -2.88
N THR A 97 9.86 -3.99 -1.95
CA THR A 97 10.27 -2.60 -2.22
C THR A 97 11.78 -2.37 -2.10
N THR A 98 12.57 -3.43 -2.03
CA THR A 98 14.05 -3.36 -1.89
C THR A 98 14.72 -4.48 -2.67
N ASP A 99 15.93 -4.21 -3.16
CA ASP A 99 16.80 -5.18 -3.84
C ASP A 99 17.78 -5.87 -2.88
N VAL A 100 17.80 -5.48 -1.59
CA VAL A 100 18.58 -6.14 -0.54
C VAL A 100 17.71 -7.17 0.18
N ILE A 101 18.28 -7.90 1.16
CA ILE A 101 17.53 -8.91 1.93
C ILE A 101 16.29 -8.27 2.55
N PRO A 102 15.08 -8.62 2.10
CA PRO A 102 13.86 -7.95 2.53
C PRO A 102 13.39 -8.42 3.92
N SER A 103 12.87 -7.48 4.71
CA SER A 103 12.10 -7.82 5.91
C SER A 103 10.65 -8.09 5.53
N LEU A 104 10.22 -9.35 5.57
CA LEU A 104 8.89 -9.82 5.16
C LEU A 104 8.08 -10.29 6.38
N TYR A 105 6.76 -10.41 6.23
CA TYR A 105 5.96 -11.18 7.16
C TYR A 105 6.22 -12.68 6.96
N LYS A 106 6.14 -13.44 8.05
CA LYS A 106 6.26 -14.91 8.04
C LYS A 106 4.88 -15.55 8.11
N GLU A 107 4.81 -16.83 7.77
CA GLU A 107 3.62 -17.64 8.07
C GLU A 107 3.31 -17.60 9.58
N GLY A 108 2.04 -17.52 9.93
CA GLY A 108 1.55 -17.34 11.29
C GLY A 108 1.61 -15.89 11.81
N GLU A 109 2.23 -14.95 11.07
CA GLU A 109 2.21 -13.54 11.44
C GLU A 109 0.96 -12.82 10.92
N ARG A 110 0.54 -11.80 11.65
CA ARG A 110 -0.54 -10.88 11.23
C ARG A 110 0.00 -9.94 10.15
N CYS A 111 -0.43 -10.16 8.90
CA CYS A 111 0.10 -9.45 7.71
C CYS A 111 -0.73 -8.25 7.27
N ALA A 112 -2.03 -8.23 7.61
CA ALA A 112 -2.96 -7.17 7.23
C ALA A 112 -4.05 -7.00 8.30
N GLN A 113 -4.97 -6.07 8.06
CA GLN A 113 -6.15 -5.86 8.90
C GLN A 113 -7.38 -5.59 8.02
N LEU A 114 -8.53 -6.13 8.44
CA LEU A 114 -9.84 -5.96 7.81
C LEU A 114 -10.65 -4.96 8.62
N VAL A 115 -11.16 -3.91 7.98
CA VAL A 115 -12.09 -2.93 8.54
C VAL A 115 -13.44 -3.08 7.84
N ILE A 116 -14.53 -3.14 8.60
CA ILE A 116 -15.88 -3.20 8.02
C ILE A 116 -16.46 -1.78 8.05
N VAL A 117 -16.89 -1.29 6.88
CA VAL A 117 -17.46 0.03 6.72
C VAL A 117 -18.78 -0.02 5.95
N PRO A 118 -19.75 0.85 6.25
CA PRO A 118 -20.95 0.99 5.43
C PRO A 118 -20.58 1.63 4.08
N PHE A 119 -21.32 1.32 3.02
CA PHE A 119 -21.25 2.03 1.75
C PHE A 119 -22.67 2.39 1.29
N MET A 120 -22.73 3.43 0.47
CA MET A 120 -23.99 3.81 -0.16
C MET A 120 -24.04 3.22 -1.57
N ALA A 121 -25.09 2.48 -1.87
CA ALA A 121 -25.40 2.13 -3.25
C ALA A 121 -25.78 3.42 -4.00
N ALA A 122 -25.10 3.69 -5.09
CA ALA A 122 -25.33 4.87 -5.92
C ALA A 122 -25.52 4.45 -7.38
N ASP A 123 -26.50 5.08 -8.02
CA ASP A 123 -26.70 4.93 -9.44
C ASP A 123 -26.02 6.10 -10.18
N PHE A 124 -25.24 5.80 -11.21
CA PHE A 124 -24.65 6.81 -12.07
C PHE A 124 -25.63 7.14 -13.20
N ILE A 125 -26.02 8.41 -13.29
CA ILE A 125 -26.89 8.93 -14.35
C ILE A 125 -26.04 9.90 -15.18
N GLU A 126 -25.98 9.66 -16.49
CA GLU A 126 -25.32 10.57 -17.42
C GLU A 126 -26.07 11.90 -17.48
N ALA A 127 -25.34 13.00 -17.38
CA ALA A 127 -25.85 14.34 -17.49
C ALA A 127 -25.02 15.13 -18.51
N GLU A 128 -25.69 15.99 -19.30
CA GLU A 128 -24.99 16.86 -20.26
C GLU A 128 -24.14 17.91 -19.55
N GLU A 129 -24.58 18.38 -18.37
CA GLU A 129 -23.89 19.39 -17.57
C GLU A 129 -23.94 19.01 -16.10
N LEU A 130 -22.88 19.36 -15.36
CA LEU A 130 -22.82 19.26 -13.91
C LEU A 130 -23.01 20.63 -13.28
N SER A 131 -23.48 20.66 -12.03
CA SER A 131 -23.64 21.92 -11.29
C SER A 131 -22.32 22.65 -11.11
N GLU A 132 -22.32 23.97 -11.21
CA GLU A 132 -21.15 24.79 -10.91
C GLU A 132 -20.84 24.81 -9.42
N THR A 133 -19.54 24.85 -9.09
CA THR A 133 -19.05 24.98 -7.73
C THR A 133 -17.91 26.00 -7.67
N GLU A 134 -17.65 26.56 -6.49
CA GLU A 134 -16.52 27.48 -6.28
C GLU A 134 -15.16 26.84 -6.65
N ARG A 135 -15.02 25.53 -6.44
CA ARG A 135 -13.81 24.78 -6.79
C ARG A 135 -13.70 24.50 -8.29
N GLY A 136 -14.83 24.31 -8.99
CA GLY A 136 -14.85 23.91 -10.40
C GLY A 136 -14.05 22.65 -10.67
N ASP A 137 -13.18 22.69 -11.67
CA ASP A 137 -12.27 21.62 -12.09
C ASP A 137 -10.90 21.64 -11.39
N GLY A 138 -10.72 22.52 -10.40
CA GLY A 138 -9.47 22.67 -9.65
C GLY A 138 -9.05 21.40 -8.92
N GLY A 139 -7.90 20.80 -9.33
CA GLY A 139 -7.26 19.62 -8.75
C GLY A 139 -5.77 19.84 -8.48
N TYR A 140 -5.07 18.79 -8.05
CA TYR A 140 -3.61 18.69 -7.96
C TYR A 140 -2.92 19.91 -7.32
N GLY A 141 -3.39 20.36 -6.13
CA GLY A 141 -2.79 21.49 -5.41
C GLY A 141 -3.33 22.86 -5.81
N SER A 142 -4.47 22.94 -6.53
CA SER A 142 -5.11 24.22 -6.86
C SER A 142 -5.43 25.07 -5.62
N THR A 143 -5.61 24.46 -4.46
CA THR A 143 -5.85 25.10 -3.16
C THR A 143 -4.59 25.58 -2.45
N ASP A 144 -3.39 25.15 -2.85
CA ASP A 144 -2.11 25.52 -2.22
C ASP A 144 -1.74 26.99 -2.49
N LYS A 145 -2.40 27.63 -3.47
CA LYS A 145 -2.25 29.05 -3.79
C LYS A 145 -3.02 29.99 -2.82
N GLN A 146 -3.91 29.43 -2.01
CA GLN A 146 -4.56 30.16 -0.93
C GLN A 146 -3.66 30.03 0.31
N SER A 147 -2.91 31.07 0.65
CA SER A 147 -2.13 31.12 1.88
C SER A 147 -3.03 30.81 3.07
N ALA A 148 -2.65 29.79 3.85
CA ALA A 148 -3.31 29.46 5.11
C ALA A 148 -3.36 30.74 5.97
N PRO A 149 -4.51 31.16 6.53
CA PRO A 149 -4.67 32.41 7.25
C PRO A 149 -3.85 32.54 8.52
N ASN A 150 -2.98 31.56 8.88
CA ASN A 150 -2.15 31.55 10.08
C ASN A 150 -0.78 30.88 9.90
N ALA A 151 -0.14 30.98 8.74
CA ALA A 151 1.26 30.61 8.65
C ALA A 151 2.10 31.74 9.30
N PRO A 152 2.97 31.47 10.32
CA PRO A 152 3.85 32.48 10.85
C PRO A 152 4.76 32.97 9.72
N ALA A 153 4.86 34.30 9.56
CA ALA A 153 5.81 34.93 8.65
C ALA A 153 7.23 34.58 9.11
N GLY A 154 7.86 33.60 8.42
CA GLY A 154 9.18 33.12 8.80
C GLY A 154 9.87 32.45 7.62
N SER A 155 10.74 33.23 6.97
CA SER A 155 11.88 32.83 6.14
C SER A 155 11.59 32.02 4.88
N SER A 156 11.36 32.74 3.78
CA SER A 156 11.72 32.28 2.45
C SER A 156 13.26 32.23 2.34
N GLU A 157 13.89 31.18 2.82
CA GLU A 157 15.25 30.87 2.38
C GLU A 157 15.14 30.19 1.00
N ASP A 158 15.63 30.92 0.04
CA ASP A 158 15.80 30.51 -1.36
C ASP A 158 16.67 29.26 -1.44
N LYS A 159 16.05 28.11 -1.70
CA LYS A 159 16.74 26.81 -1.91
C LYS A 159 17.29 26.63 -3.32
N SER A 160 17.41 27.69 -4.10
CA SER A 160 17.95 27.63 -5.47
C SER A 160 19.48 27.47 -5.56
N GLU A 161 20.25 27.62 -4.45
CA GLU A 161 21.72 27.53 -4.48
C GLU A 161 22.33 26.14 -4.17
N LEU A 162 21.54 25.13 -3.81
CA LEU A 162 22.07 23.83 -3.36
C LEU A 162 22.30 22.79 -4.48
N ILE A 163 21.97 23.09 -5.75
CA ILE A 163 22.11 22.14 -6.86
C ILE A 163 23.39 22.35 -7.69
N ASN A 164 24.14 23.43 -7.48
CA ASN A 164 25.28 23.79 -8.34
C ASN A 164 26.69 23.54 -7.76
N GLN A 165 26.83 22.74 -6.69
CA GLN A 165 28.15 22.33 -6.16
C GLN A 165 28.34 20.82 -6.10
N LYS A 166 28.26 20.15 -7.24
CA LYS A 166 28.99 18.90 -7.47
C LYS A 166 29.78 19.04 -8.76
N GLY A 167 30.99 19.57 -8.58
CA GLY A 167 32.02 19.61 -9.60
C GLY A 167 32.36 18.21 -10.09
N ALA A 168 32.56 18.10 -11.38
CA ALA A 168 33.08 16.92 -12.04
C ALA A 168 34.47 16.54 -11.50
N PRO A 169 34.80 15.26 -11.34
CA PRO A 169 36.19 14.88 -11.09
C PRO A 169 36.98 15.00 -12.39
N GLU A 170 38.06 15.82 -12.32
CA GLU A 170 39.07 15.91 -13.35
C GLU A 170 39.74 14.56 -13.53
N GLY A 171 39.86 14.11 -14.80
CA GLY A 171 40.60 12.95 -15.18
C GLY A 171 42.11 13.20 -15.04
N SER A 172 42.80 12.38 -14.28
CA SER A 172 44.26 12.22 -14.39
C SER A 172 44.54 10.87 -15.05
N GLY A 173 45.14 10.94 -16.23
CA GLY A 173 45.66 9.79 -16.94
C GLY A 173 46.79 9.13 -16.13
N GLY A 174 46.81 7.83 -16.12
CA GLY A 174 47.86 6.98 -15.66
C GLY A 174 47.87 5.75 -16.55
N GLU A 175 48.78 5.78 -17.54
CA GLU A 175 49.20 4.59 -18.27
C GLU A 175 49.88 3.64 -17.29
N GLU A 176 49.41 2.42 -17.14
CA GLU A 176 50.19 1.34 -16.58
C GLU A 176 50.09 0.08 -17.45
N ASN A 177 51.28 -0.26 -17.93
CA ASN A 177 51.74 -1.42 -18.66
C ASN A 177 51.14 -2.76 -18.21
N ILE A 178 50.69 -3.52 -19.20
CA ILE A 178 50.46 -4.96 -19.11
C ILE A 178 51.73 -5.69 -19.42
N PRO A 179 52.24 -6.59 -18.58
CA PRO A 179 53.20 -7.60 -19.03
C PRO A 179 52.45 -8.86 -19.47
N GLU A 180 52.65 -9.21 -20.72
CA GLU A 180 52.46 -10.48 -21.37
C GLU A 180 53.30 -11.54 -20.67
N GLN A 181 52.73 -12.63 -20.14
CA GLN A 181 53.43 -13.91 -19.99
C GLN A 181 52.51 -15.08 -20.27
N ALA A 182 52.98 -15.83 -21.26
CA ALA A 182 52.58 -17.15 -21.72
C ALA A 182 52.71 -18.25 -20.64
N GLN A 183 51.77 -19.13 -20.57
CA GLN A 183 51.86 -20.60 -20.78
C GLN A 183 50.48 -21.21 -20.52
#